data_d1d5cdb7156edd4176df6f4c585b9c54
#
_entry.id   d1d5cdb7156edd4176df6f4c585b9c54
#
_cell.length_a   1.000
_cell.length_b   1.000
_cell.length_c   1.000
_cell.angle_alpha   90.00
_cell.angle_beta   90.00
_cell.angle_gamma   90.00
#
_symmetry.space_group_name_H-M   'P 1'
#
loop_
_entity.id
_entity.type
_entity.pdbx_description
1 polymer ?
#
loop_
_entity_poly.entity_id
_entity_poly.type
_entity_poly.pdbx_seq_one_letter_code
_entity_poly.pdbx_strand_id
1 'polypeptide(L)'
;MENPEIARIFEEVADVLEIQNENPFRIRAYRNAVRTVESLTTPLRKWVEENRPLTDLQGIGKEMANHIKEMVETGTLGFRDELLAEVPRSLIELMRLPGLGPKKARKVYDELKIGSVDELEAAARDGRIASLPGFGAKSQEKILAGIQEYRQHGSRFLLPQAERMVEPLLGYLRESPGLERLEVAGSYRRRKETIGDIDLLAIASQPLPVMERFRAYPQVDKILNAGDTKSTIVLGSGLQVDLRVVPAEGYGAALIYFTGSKEHNVKLRRRAVERGLRISEYGVFNEHDGDNECIAGREEADVYATVRLSWIPPEMREGRGEIEAAAKGPLPELIRVEDLRGDLHMHSTWSDGRNSIEEMVTACAARGYEYMVISDHSKSLAMTGGLDAYRLRLQWAEIDQVRARHPEIRILRAMEVDILGDGSLDLEDEMLAGLDLVLVSLHSRFDLPADQQTERVLKALSHPEVNIFCHPTARLINRRKPVEMDLDLILRRAAELGVAVELNSSPNRLDLKDTHLKLARELGCKVVIDTDAHRIGELDLMRYGVEQARRAGLTAGDVMNTLPFEKFWAAMQR
;
A
#
# COMPACT_ATOMS: atom_id res chain seq x y z
N MET A 1 14.03 20.79 6.66
CA MET A 1 12.93 20.03 5.99
C MET A 1 13.47 18.68 5.53
N GLU A 2 12.70 17.61 5.65
CA GLU A 2 13.11 16.26 5.28
C GLU A 2 12.65 15.88 3.86
N ASN A 3 13.30 14.88 3.23
CA ASN A 3 13.00 14.49 1.84
C ASN A 3 11.51 14.27 1.53
N PRO A 4 10.71 13.59 2.38
CA PRO A 4 9.28 13.40 2.11
C PRO A 4 8.46 14.70 2.04
N GLU A 5 8.84 15.70 2.82
CA GLU A 5 8.18 17.02 2.81
C GLU A 5 8.53 17.80 1.54
N ILE A 6 9.80 17.75 1.12
CA ILE A 6 10.27 18.37 -0.12
C ILE A 6 9.56 17.72 -1.32
N ALA A 7 9.48 16.39 -1.36
CA ALA A 7 8.77 15.66 -2.40
C ALA A 7 7.28 16.06 -2.47
N ARG A 8 6.60 16.13 -1.32
CA ARG A 8 5.20 16.56 -1.24
C ARG A 8 4.99 17.98 -1.76
N ILE A 9 5.88 18.92 -1.41
CA ILE A 9 5.79 20.31 -1.90
C ILE A 9 5.98 20.35 -3.43
N PHE A 10 6.93 19.59 -3.97
CA PHE A 10 7.12 19.52 -5.42
C PHE A 10 5.93 18.85 -6.13
N GLU A 11 5.29 17.85 -5.52
CA GLU A 11 4.08 17.25 -6.06
C GLU A 11 2.93 18.28 -6.09
N GLU A 12 2.73 19.03 -5.01
CA GLU A 12 1.73 20.10 -4.93
C GLU A 12 1.98 21.18 -6.00
N VAL A 13 3.22 21.60 -6.19
CA VAL A 13 3.61 22.54 -7.25
C VAL A 13 3.29 21.97 -8.64
N ALA A 14 3.63 20.71 -8.91
CA ALA A 14 3.33 20.07 -10.19
C ALA A 14 1.82 20.02 -10.46
N ASP A 15 1.01 19.71 -9.45
CA ASP A 15 -0.46 19.69 -9.55
C ASP A 15 -1.02 21.07 -9.88
N VAL A 16 -0.54 22.13 -9.21
CA VAL A 16 -0.98 23.50 -9.47
C VAL A 16 -0.58 23.97 -10.86
N LEU A 17 0.67 23.69 -11.29
CA LEU A 17 1.13 24.01 -12.66
C LEU A 17 0.29 23.29 -13.73
N GLU A 18 -0.14 22.05 -13.45
CA GLU A 18 -1.01 21.30 -14.35
C GLU A 18 -2.43 21.91 -14.42
N ILE A 19 -2.97 22.39 -13.29
CA ILE A 19 -4.23 23.16 -13.24
C ILE A 19 -4.12 24.44 -14.08
N GLN A 20 -2.99 25.13 -14.01
CA GLN A 20 -2.74 26.38 -14.76
C GLN A 20 -2.45 26.11 -16.25
N ASN A 21 -2.39 24.84 -16.67
CA ASN A 21 -2.02 24.40 -18.02
C ASN A 21 -0.63 24.96 -18.43
N GLU A 22 0.30 25.01 -17.47
CA GLU A 22 1.69 25.44 -17.68
C GLU A 22 2.44 24.46 -18.60
N ASN A 23 3.66 24.83 -19.00
CA ASN A 23 4.50 24.06 -19.91
C ASN A 23 4.66 22.59 -19.43
N PRO A 24 4.28 21.59 -20.26
CA PRO A 24 4.38 20.18 -19.90
C PRO A 24 5.81 19.70 -19.53
N PHE A 25 6.85 20.35 -20.06
CA PHE A 25 8.24 20.04 -19.69
C PHE A 25 8.56 20.49 -18.26
N ARG A 26 8.02 21.65 -17.84
CA ARG A 26 8.19 22.16 -16.50
C ARG A 26 7.46 21.27 -15.48
N ILE A 27 6.22 20.90 -15.77
CA ILE A 27 5.44 19.95 -14.94
C ILE A 27 6.21 18.63 -14.79
N ARG A 28 6.75 18.07 -15.91
CA ARG A 28 7.57 16.87 -15.87
C ARG A 28 8.83 17.02 -15.03
N ALA A 29 9.47 18.19 -15.05
CA ALA A 29 10.67 18.44 -14.24
C ALA A 29 10.35 18.33 -12.74
N TYR A 30 9.22 18.91 -12.27
CA TYR A 30 8.77 18.74 -10.88
C TYR A 30 8.39 17.30 -10.55
N ARG A 31 7.65 16.60 -11.43
CA ARG A 31 7.32 15.17 -11.24
C ARG A 31 8.57 14.27 -11.17
N ASN A 32 9.59 14.57 -11.98
CA ASN A 32 10.87 13.87 -11.91
C ASN A 32 11.61 14.19 -10.61
N ALA A 33 11.62 15.46 -10.19
CA ALA A 33 12.24 15.86 -8.93
C ALA A 33 11.58 15.15 -7.74
N VAL A 34 10.25 15.01 -7.71
CA VAL A 34 9.52 14.21 -6.70
C VAL A 34 10.11 12.79 -6.64
N ARG A 35 10.19 12.10 -7.78
CA ARG A 35 10.70 10.73 -7.84
C ARG A 35 12.15 10.63 -7.36
N THR A 36 12.99 11.60 -7.75
CA THR A 36 14.39 11.64 -7.32
C THR A 36 14.49 11.85 -5.83
N VAL A 37 13.79 12.84 -5.28
CA VAL A 37 13.82 13.14 -3.84
C VAL A 37 13.31 11.96 -3.01
N GLU A 38 12.23 11.30 -3.44
CA GLU A 38 11.70 10.09 -2.78
C GLU A 38 12.66 8.90 -2.86
N SER A 39 13.53 8.86 -3.89
CA SER A 39 14.50 7.77 -4.07
C SER A 39 15.79 7.92 -3.23
N LEU A 40 16.03 9.11 -2.66
CA LEU A 40 17.25 9.36 -1.91
C LEU A 40 17.21 8.72 -0.53
N THR A 41 18.25 7.94 -0.23
CA THR A 41 18.50 7.39 1.11
C THR A 41 19.18 8.39 2.04
N THR A 42 19.83 9.41 1.47
CA THR A 42 20.48 10.49 2.22
C THR A 42 19.58 11.72 2.28
N PRO A 43 19.36 12.32 3.46
CA PRO A 43 18.61 13.56 3.56
C PRO A 43 19.21 14.68 2.71
N LEU A 44 18.39 15.38 1.92
CA LEU A 44 18.82 16.53 1.12
C LEU A 44 19.41 17.65 1.97
N ARG A 45 18.94 17.78 3.22
CA ARG A 45 19.54 18.70 4.19
C ARG A 45 21.06 18.50 4.32
N LYS A 46 21.53 17.23 4.37
CA LYS A 46 22.95 16.90 4.44
C LYS A 46 23.70 17.32 3.18
N TRP A 47 23.09 17.19 2.00
CA TRP A 47 23.67 17.66 0.74
C TRP A 47 23.85 19.18 0.73
N VAL A 48 22.88 19.94 1.28
CA VAL A 48 22.94 21.40 1.37
C VAL A 48 23.98 21.83 2.39
N GLU A 49 24.02 21.22 3.58
CA GLU A 49 25.01 21.51 4.64
C GLU A 49 26.45 21.22 4.19
N GLU A 50 26.65 20.15 3.41
CA GLU A 50 27.97 19.77 2.86
C GLU A 50 28.32 20.55 1.57
N ASN A 51 27.47 21.48 1.12
CA ASN A 51 27.62 22.22 -0.13
C ASN A 51 27.82 21.32 -1.37
N ARG A 52 27.22 20.13 -1.38
CA ARG A 52 27.27 19.22 -2.52
C ARG A 52 26.37 19.75 -3.64
N PRO A 53 26.79 19.66 -4.92
CA PRO A 53 25.99 20.16 -6.03
C PRO A 53 24.73 19.30 -6.22
N LEU A 54 23.58 19.84 -5.85
CA LEU A 54 22.27 19.18 -6.00
C LEU A 54 21.93 18.81 -7.44
N THR A 55 22.56 19.50 -8.41
CA THR A 55 22.41 19.22 -9.85
C THR A 55 23.08 17.92 -10.30
N ASP A 56 23.90 17.30 -9.45
CA ASP A 56 24.48 15.97 -9.72
C ASP A 56 23.43 14.86 -9.51
N LEU A 57 22.31 15.17 -8.84
CA LEU A 57 21.18 14.28 -8.71
C LEU A 57 20.40 14.22 -10.02
N GLN A 58 20.22 13.01 -10.53
CA GLN A 58 19.50 12.79 -11.79
C GLN A 58 18.07 13.38 -11.71
N GLY A 59 17.69 14.21 -12.68
CA GLY A 59 16.37 14.84 -12.69
C GLY A 59 16.25 16.11 -11.86
N ILE A 60 17.31 16.55 -11.15
CA ILE A 60 17.36 17.82 -10.42
C ILE A 60 18.11 18.86 -11.26
N GLY A 61 17.35 19.71 -11.95
CA GLY A 61 17.89 20.87 -12.64
C GLY A 61 18.17 22.06 -11.71
N LYS A 62 18.73 23.14 -12.24
CA LYS A 62 19.07 24.35 -11.47
C LYS A 62 17.89 24.93 -10.69
N GLU A 63 16.69 24.97 -11.30
CA GLU A 63 15.47 25.48 -10.66
C GLU A 63 15.10 24.61 -9.44
N MET A 64 15.08 23.29 -9.61
CA MET A 64 14.77 22.35 -8.53
C MET A 64 15.82 22.40 -7.42
N ALA A 65 17.11 22.51 -7.77
CA ALA A 65 18.20 22.64 -6.82
C ALA A 65 18.06 23.90 -5.95
N ASN A 66 17.68 25.03 -6.54
CA ASN A 66 17.42 26.27 -5.80
C ASN A 66 16.23 26.14 -4.87
N HIS A 67 15.14 25.53 -5.33
CA HIS A 67 13.96 25.29 -4.50
C HIS A 67 14.24 24.35 -3.34
N ILE A 68 15.04 23.28 -3.56
CA ILE A 68 15.47 22.37 -2.48
C ILE A 68 16.28 23.16 -1.43
N LYS A 69 17.22 23.99 -1.89
CA LYS A 69 18.03 24.80 -0.98
C LYS A 69 17.17 25.75 -0.15
N GLU A 70 16.25 26.48 -0.80
CA GLU A 70 15.28 27.36 -0.13
C GLU A 70 14.48 26.59 0.93
N MET A 71 13.90 25.46 0.57
CA MET A 71 13.09 24.65 1.49
C MET A 71 13.90 24.12 2.68
N VAL A 72 15.13 23.71 2.46
CA VAL A 72 16.02 23.25 3.54
C VAL A 72 16.42 24.39 4.48
N GLU A 73 16.71 25.58 3.93
CA GLU A 73 17.18 26.73 4.69
C GLU A 73 16.05 27.47 5.41
N THR A 74 14.87 27.60 4.79
CA THR A 74 13.77 28.45 5.29
C THR A 74 12.57 27.65 5.83
N GLY A 75 12.49 26.37 5.49
CA GLY A 75 11.32 25.54 5.82
C GLY A 75 10.08 25.78 4.93
N THR A 76 10.19 26.63 3.90
CA THR A 76 9.10 26.99 2.98
C THR A 76 9.59 27.09 1.54
N LEU A 77 8.66 27.19 0.58
CA LEU A 77 8.96 27.46 -0.81
C LEU A 77 8.09 28.63 -1.29
N GLY A 78 8.68 29.80 -1.46
CA GLY A 78 7.98 31.02 -1.88
C GLY A 78 7.22 30.85 -3.19
N PHE A 79 7.83 30.18 -4.17
CA PHE A 79 7.19 29.86 -5.45
C PHE A 79 5.89 29.06 -5.29
N ARG A 80 5.85 28.10 -4.37
CA ARG A 80 4.63 27.35 -4.04
C ARG A 80 3.55 28.29 -3.47
N ASP A 81 3.93 29.19 -2.57
CA ASP A 81 2.99 30.06 -1.91
C ASP A 81 2.40 31.09 -2.90
N GLU A 82 3.19 31.57 -3.85
CA GLU A 82 2.73 32.39 -4.98
C GLU A 82 1.70 31.63 -5.84
N LEU A 83 2.01 30.39 -6.23
CA LEU A 83 1.09 29.57 -7.02
C LEU A 83 -0.24 29.30 -6.29
N LEU A 84 -0.18 29.01 -5.00
CA LEU A 84 -1.36 28.75 -4.19
C LEU A 84 -2.21 30.00 -3.93
N ALA A 85 -1.63 31.19 -4.04
CA ALA A 85 -2.39 32.43 -3.99
C ALA A 85 -3.30 32.62 -5.22
N GLU A 86 -2.89 32.04 -6.37
CA GLU A 86 -3.65 32.10 -7.62
C GLU A 86 -4.65 30.94 -7.78
N VAL A 87 -4.40 29.80 -7.12
CA VAL A 87 -5.21 28.58 -7.24
C VAL A 87 -5.63 28.08 -5.86
N PRO A 88 -6.92 28.05 -5.53
CA PRO A 88 -7.40 27.55 -4.25
C PRO A 88 -7.00 26.09 -4.01
N ARG A 89 -6.53 25.76 -2.81
CA ARG A 89 -6.17 24.37 -2.41
C ARG A 89 -7.31 23.38 -2.60
N SER A 90 -8.55 23.85 -2.48
CA SER A 90 -9.75 23.06 -2.73
C SER A 90 -9.82 22.51 -4.17
N LEU A 91 -9.20 23.19 -5.14
CA LEU A 91 -9.14 22.70 -6.52
C LEU A 91 -8.23 21.47 -6.66
N ILE A 92 -7.15 21.42 -5.89
CA ILE A 92 -6.26 20.24 -5.82
C ILE A 92 -7.04 19.03 -5.26
N GLU A 93 -7.93 19.26 -4.29
CA GLU A 93 -8.81 18.23 -3.76
C GLU A 93 -9.78 17.70 -4.83
N LEU A 94 -10.37 18.61 -5.64
CA LEU A 94 -11.26 18.22 -6.74
C LEU A 94 -10.56 17.34 -7.79
N MET A 95 -9.27 17.55 -8.05
CA MET A 95 -8.50 16.72 -8.99
C MET A 95 -8.33 15.26 -8.54
N ARG A 96 -8.46 15.00 -7.25
CA ARG A 96 -8.39 13.63 -6.70
C ARG A 96 -9.64 12.82 -6.97
N LEU A 97 -10.71 13.47 -7.45
CA LEU A 97 -11.95 12.78 -7.79
C LEU A 97 -11.82 12.00 -9.10
N PRO A 98 -12.22 10.73 -9.15
CA PRO A 98 -12.27 9.96 -10.39
C PRO A 98 -13.06 10.66 -11.48
N GLY A 99 -12.44 10.87 -12.63
CA GLY A 99 -13.06 11.51 -13.78
C GLY A 99 -12.92 13.05 -13.85
N LEU A 100 -12.30 13.69 -12.84
CA LEU A 100 -12.05 15.14 -12.79
C LEU A 100 -10.54 15.43 -12.79
N GLY A 101 -9.88 15.22 -13.92
CA GLY A 101 -8.46 15.58 -14.09
C GLY A 101 -8.24 17.11 -14.15
N PRO A 102 -6.96 17.59 -14.15
CA PRO A 102 -6.59 19.01 -14.02
C PRO A 102 -7.36 19.95 -14.92
N LYS A 103 -7.42 19.64 -16.21
CA LYS A 103 -8.13 20.47 -17.21
C LYS A 103 -9.64 20.58 -16.94
N LYS A 104 -10.25 19.50 -16.46
CA LYS A 104 -11.68 19.48 -16.13
C LYS A 104 -11.95 20.22 -14.83
N ALA A 105 -11.11 20.03 -13.80
CA ALA A 105 -11.21 20.73 -12.54
C ALA A 105 -11.09 22.25 -12.75
N ARG A 106 -10.09 22.68 -13.52
CA ARG A 106 -9.90 24.07 -13.89
C ARG A 106 -11.14 24.64 -14.61
N LYS A 107 -11.68 23.92 -15.59
CA LYS A 107 -12.86 24.37 -16.35
C LYS A 107 -14.10 24.50 -15.47
N VAL A 108 -14.33 23.54 -14.56
CA VAL A 108 -15.43 23.62 -13.58
C VAL A 108 -15.29 24.86 -12.69
N TYR A 109 -14.07 25.15 -12.25
CA TYR A 109 -13.80 26.35 -11.45
C TYR A 109 -14.02 27.64 -12.25
N ASP A 110 -13.48 27.71 -13.48
CA ASP A 110 -13.57 28.95 -14.28
C ASP A 110 -15.01 29.28 -14.68
N GLU A 111 -15.79 28.28 -15.08
CA GLU A 111 -17.15 28.47 -15.60
C GLU A 111 -18.21 28.54 -14.49
N LEU A 112 -18.07 27.74 -13.41
CA LEU A 112 -19.08 27.59 -12.37
C LEU A 112 -18.63 28.14 -11.01
N LYS A 113 -17.38 28.55 -10.87
CA LYS A 113 -16.75 29.02 -9.61
C LYS A 113 -16.83 27.98 -8.49
N ILE A 114 -16.86 26.72 -8.83
CA ILE A 114 -16.91 25.61 -7.89
C ILE A 114 -15.52 25.33 -7.36
N GLY A 115 -15.35 25.46 -6.05
CA GLY A 115 -14.08 25.27 -5.35
C GLY A 115 -14.12 24.15 -4.30
N SER A 116 -15.25 23.45 -4.12
CA SER A 116 -15.38 22.38 -3.14
C SER A 116 -16.10 21.14 -3.70
N VAL A 117 -15.88 19.99 -3.05
CA VAL A 117 -16.56 18.73 -3.42
C VAL A 117 -18.07 18.84 -3.24
N ASP A 118 -18.53 19.57 -2.21
CA ASP A 118 -19.96 19.77 -1.93
C ASP A 118 -20.64 20.62 -3.02
N GLU A 119 -19.99 21.72 -3.43
CA GLU A 119 -20.47 22.55 -4.54
C GLU A 119 -20.46 21.78 -5.87
N LEU A 120 -19.44 20.94 -6.09
CA LEU A 120 -19.36 20.09 -7.28
C LEU A 120 -20.51 19.06 -7.31
N GLU A 121 -20.81 18.44 -6.17
CA GLU A 121 -21.93 17.50 -6.08
C GLU A 121 -23.27 18.18 -6.36
N ALA A 122 -23.52 19.33 -5.74
CA ALA A 122 -24.73 20.10 -5.99
C ALA A 122 -24.86 20.47 -7.48
N ALA A 123 -23.80 20.98 -8.10
CA ALA A 123 -23.79 21.31 -9.52
C ALA A 123 -23.98 20.09 -10.44
N ALA A 124 -23.44 18.94 -10.06
CA ALA A 124 -23.62 17.71 -10.81
C ALA A 124 -25.05 17.16 -10.66
N ARG A 125 -25.66 17.25 -9.48
CA ARG A 125 -27.08 16.87 -9.26
C ARG A 125 -28.05 17.78 -10.03
N ASP A 126 -27.72 19.05 -10.13
CA ASP A 126 -28.52 20.05 -10.86
C ASP A 126 -28.30 20.01 -12.39
N GLY A 127 -27.45 19.12 -12.90
CA GLY A 127 -27.16 18.99 -14.34
C GLY A 127 -26.22 20.05 -14.91
N ARG A 128 -25.73 20.99 -14.10
CA ARG A 128 -24.86 22.10 -14.53
C ARG A 128 -23.51 21.61 -15.06
N ILE A 129 -23.01 20.48 -14.58
CA ILE A 129 -21.76 19.87 -15.07
C ILE A 129 -21.92 19.32 -16.47
N ALA A 130 -23.03 18.60 -16.75
CA ALA A 130 -23.28 18.00 -18.06
C ALA A 130 -23.44 19.07 -19.18
N SER A 131 -23.84 20.29 -18.82
CA SER A 131 -24.01 21.40 -19.77
C SER A 131 -22.69 22.09 -20.16
N LEU A 132 -21.60 21.82 -19.45
CA LEU A 132 -20.30 22.42 -19.77
C LEU A 132 -19.71 21.81 -21.05
N PRO A 133 -19.09 22.63 -21.95
CA PRO A 133 -18.41 22.12 -23.13
C PRO A 133 -17.31 21.10 -22.76
N GLY A 134 -17.36 19.90 -23.36
CA GLY A 134 -16.41 18.80 -23.07
C GLY A 134 -16.78 17.94 -21.85
N PHE A 135 -17.93 18.20 -21.23
CA PHE A 135 -18.62 17.34 -20.30
C PHE A 135 -19.90 16.81 -20.99
N GLY A 136 -20.44 15.75 -20.48
CA GLY A 136 -21.71 15.17 -20.93
C GLY A 136 -22.30 14.35 -19.81
N ALA A 137 -23.47 13.78 -20.00
CA ALA A 137 -24.16 12.97 -18.98
C ALA A 137 -23.25 11.89 -18.37
N LYS A 138 -22.50 11.15 -19.20
CA LYS A 138 -21.51 10.15 -18.71
C LYS A 138 -20.40 10.76 -17.84
N SER A 139 -19.93 11.97 -18.14
CA SER A 139 -18.92 12.63 -17.32
C SER A 139 -19.49 13.06 -15.98
N GLN A 140 -20.70 13.56 -15.97
CA GLN A 140 -21.44 13.94 -14.75
C GLN A 140 -21.72 12.73 -13.86
N GLU A 141 -22.20 11.62 -14.43
CA GLU A 141 -22.41 10.35 -13.71
C GLU A 141 -21.11 9.84 -13.09
N LYS A 142 -19.99 9.86 -13.84
CA LYS A 142 -18.68 9.50 -13.31
C LYS A 142 -18.21 10.40 -12.16
N ILE A 143 -18.48 11.71 -12.26
CA ILE A 143 -18.15 12.66 -11.20
C ILE A 143 -19.01 12.38 -9.96
N LEU A 144 -20.32 12.18 -10.10
CA LEU A 144 -21.19 11.82 -8.97
C LEU A 144 -20.78 10.50 -8.31
N ALA A 145 -20.50 9.48 -9.11
CA ALA A 145 -19.97 8.21 -8.59
C ALA A 145 -18.63 8.41 -7.88
N GLY A 146 -17.72 9.20 -8.45
CA GLY A 146 -16.44 9.56 -7.87
C GLY A 146 -16.56 10.32 -6.55
N ILE A 147 -17.52 11.26 -6.43
CA ILE A 147 -17.83 11.96 -5.19
C ILE A 147 -18.38 11.00 -4.12
N GLN A 148 -19.28 10.10 -4.49
CA GLN A 148 -19.78 9.06 -3.57
C GLN A 148 -18.64 8.15 -3.10
N GLU A 149 -17.78 7.73 -4.01
CA GLU A 149 -16.61 6.92 -3.71
C GLU A 149 -15.62 7.70 -2.80
N TYR A 150 -15.36 8.96 -3.09
CA TYR A 150 -14.53 9.87 -2.29
C TYR A 150 -15.10 10.07 -0.87
N ARG A 151 -16.43 10.21 -0.72
CA ARG A 151 -17.09 10.34 0.58
C ARG A 151 -17.18 9.02 1.36
N GLN A 152 -17.43 7.91 0.66
CA GLN A 152 -17.49 6.58 1.28
C GLN A 152 -16.11 6.10 1.73
N HIS A 153 -15.07 6.51 1.01
CA HIS A 153 -13.69 6.13 1.33
C HIS A 153 -12.98 7.21 2.15
N GLY A 154 -13.58 8.43 2.31
CA GLY A 154 -12.91 9.57 2.93
C GLY A 154 -11.47 9.67 2.43
N SER A 155 -10.68 10.66 2.71
CA SER A 155 -9.25 10.68 2.37
C SER A 155 -8.51 9.51 3.04
N ARG A 156 -8.64 8.29 2.46
CA ARG A 156 -7.94 7.11 3.00
C ARG A 156 -6.53 7.09 2.48
N PHE A 157 -5.60 7.10 3.39
CA PHE A 157 -4.17 7.03 3.13
C PHE A 157 -3.74 5.58 2.92
N LEU A 158 -2.80 5.33 2.02
CA LEU A 158 -2.13 4.03 1.98
C LEU A 158 -1.42 3.79 3.32
N LEU A 159 -1.32 2.54 3.74
CA LEU A 159 -0.67 2.18 5.01
C LEU A 159 0.71 2.84 5.19
N PRO A 160 1.64 2.85 4.20
CA PRO A 160 2.93 3.54 4.36
C PRO A 160 2.82 5.05 4.49
N GLN A 161 1.79 5.65 3.91
CA GLN A 161 1.55 7.09 4.09
C GLN A 161 1.12 7.38 5.53
N ALA A 162 0.19 6.56 6.06
CA ALA A 162 -0.24 6.67 7.45
C ALA A 162 0.93 6.42 8.43
N GLU A 163 1.79 5.42 8.17
CA GLU A 163 2.99 5.14 8.97
C GLU A 163 3.90 6.37 9.05
N ARG A 164 4.23 7.00 7.92
CA ARG A 164 5.07 8.21 7.89
C ARG A 164 4.50 9.38 8.68
N MET A 165 3.18 9.46 8.81
CA MET A 165 2.50 10.52 9.57
C MET A 165 2.43 10.20 11.07
N VAL A 166 2.25 8.93 11.40
CA VAL A 166 1.98 8.46 12.76
C VAL A 166 3.26 8.21 13.55
N GLU A 167 4.29 7.62 12.95
CA GLU A 167 5.51 7.28 13.66
C GLU A 167 6.21 8.48 14.33
N PRO A 168 6.32 9.68 13.70
CA PRO A 168 6.84 10.86 14.37
C PRO A 168 5.97 11.31 15.56
N LEU A 169 4.64 11.21 15.44
CA LEU A 169 3.72 11.52 16.55
C LEU A 169 3.89 10.54 17.71
N LEU A 170 4.02 9.24 17.43
CA LEU A 170 4.29 8.23 18.45
C LEU A 170 5.62 8.50 19.17
N GLY A 171 6.68 8.82 18.41
CA GLY A 171 7.97 9.22 18.97
C GLY A 171 7.83 10.41 19.92
N TYR A 172 7.14 11.45 19.47
CA TYR A 172 6.86 12.64 20.28
C TYR A 172 6.08 12.33 21.56
N LEU A 173 5.03 11.49 21.47
CA LEU A 173 4.20 11.13 22.61
C LEU A 173 4.93 10.23 23.63
N ARG A 174 5.84 9.35 23.18
CA ARG A 174 6.60 8.46 24.09
C ARG A 174 7.43 9.23 25.13
N GLU A 175 7.75 10.48 24.86
CA GLU A 175 8.43 11.38 25.82
C GLU A 175 7.47 12.04 26.83
N SER A 176 6.17 11.74 26.82
CA SER A 176 5.19 12.36 27.71
C SER A 176 5.41 11.90 29.16
N PRO A 177 5.45 12.82 30.15
CA PRO A 177 5.53 12.45 31.55
C PRO A 177 4.37 11.54 31.97
N GLY A 178 4.70 10.48 32.68
CA GLY A 178 3.69 9.53 33.22
C GLY A 178 3.06 8.60 32.19
N LEU A 179 3.48 8.63 30.94
CA LEU A 179 3.06 7.64 29.93
C LEU A 179 3.73 6.29 30.23
N GLU A 180 2.93 5.22 30.34
CA GLU A 180 3.40 3.87 30.64
C GLU A 180 3.31 2.94 29.41
N ARG A 181 2.23 3.08 28.64
CA ARG A 181 2.02 2.28 27.42
C ARG A 181 1.34 3.13 26.35
N LEU A 182 1.72 2.94 25.10
CA LEU A 182 1.11 3.61 23.94
C LEU A 182 1.12 2.65 22.75
N GLU A 183 -0.06 2.35 22.22
CA GLU A 183 -0.22 1.52 21.03
C GLU A 183 -1.20 2.14 20.03
N VAL A 184 -0.98 1.85 18.77
CA VAL A 184 -1.94 2.17 17.71
C VAL A 184 -2.94 1.02 17.61
N ALA A 185 -4.21 1.33 17.53
CA ALA A 185 -5.32 0.40 17.34
C ALA A 185 -5.92 0.52 15.92
N GLY A 186 -7.19 0.26 15.77
CA GLY A 186 -7.95 0.48 14.54
C GLY A 186 -7.48 -0.34 13.33
N SER A 187 -7.78 0.19 12.17
CA SER A 187 -7.40 -0.41 10.88
C SER A 187 -5.88 -0.45 10.68
N TYR A 188 -5.14 0.49 11.27
CA TYR A 188 -3.69 0.53 11.25
C TYR A 188 -3.08 -0.72 11.93
N ARG A 189 -3.53 -1.07 13.13
CA ARG A 189 -3.05 -2.26 13.84
C ARG A 189 -3.42 -3.56 13.12
N ARG A 190 -4.58 -3.57 12.43
CA ARG A 190 -4.96 -4.70 11.58
C ARG A 190 -4.22 -4.72 10.24
N ARG A 191 -3.27 -3.80 10.00
CA ARG A 191 -2.45 -3.71 8.78
C ARG A 191 -3.29 -3.66 7.50
N LYS A 192 -4.39 -2.87 7.52
CA LYS A 192 -5.21 -2.67 6.33
C LYS A 192 -4.44 -1.89 5.26
N GLU A 193 -4.69 -2.20 4.01
CA GLU A 193 -4.06 -1.54 2.85
C GLU A 193 -4.30 -0.02 2.81
N THR A 194 -5.42 0.44 3.41
CA THR A 194 -5.73 1.87 3.55
C THR A 194 -6.25 2.20 4.93
N ILE A 195 -5.89 3.39 5.41
CA ILE A 195 -6.18 3.92 6.74
C ILE A 195 -7.02 5.19 6.60
N GLY A 196 -8.15 5.29 7.31
CA GLY A 196 -9.00 6.48 7.33
C GLY A 196 -8.66 7.42 8.48
N ASP A 197 -8.43 6.84 9.63
CA ASP A 197 -8.15 7.49 10.91
C ASP A 197 -7.18 6.65 11.73
N ILE A 198 -6.64 7.24 12.77
CA ILE A 198 -5.74 6.55 13.72
C ILE A 198 -6.35 6.57 15.11
N ASP A 199 -6.49 5.40 15.70
CA ASP A 199 -6.84 5.23 17.11
C ASP A 199 -5.57 4.95 17.92
N LEU A 200 -5.23 5.85 18.84
CA LEU A 200 -4.15 5.66 19.82
C LEU A 200 -4.75 5.30 21.18
N LEU A 201 -4.21 4.27 21.79
CA LEU A 201 -4.59 3.82 23.12
C LEU A 201 -3.38 3.89 24.07
N ALA A 202 -3.55 4.51 25.21
CA ALA A 202 -2.48 4.72 26.18
C ALA A 202 -2.87 4.33 27.60
N ILE A 203 -1.87 3.95 28.40
CA ILE A 203 -1.93 3.93 29.87
C ILE A 203 -1.04 5.07 30.35
N ALA A 204 -1.53 5.89 31.25
CA ALA A 204 -0.73 6.95 31.86
C ALA A 204 -1.16 7.16 33.32
N SER A 205 -0.16 7.30 34.20
CA SER A 205 -0.39 7.65 35.62
C SER A 205 -0.96 9.08 35.79
N GLN A 206 -0.69 9.95 34.82
CA GLN A 206 -1.24 11.30 34.71
C GLN A 206 -1.72 11.53 33.29
N PRO A 207 -3.01 11.39 32.99
CA PRO A 207 -3.55 11.55 31.65
C PRO A 207 -3.41 12.95 31.07
N LEU A 208 -3.61 14.00 31.89
CA LEU A 208 -3.67 15.38 31.42
C LEU A 208 -2.39 15.85 30.70
N PRO A 209 -1.16 15.66 31.24
CA PRO A 209 0.07 16.00 30.53
C PRO A 209 0.20 15.30 29.16
N VAL A 210 -0.22 14.04 29.06
CA VAL A 210 -0.20 13.30 27.79
C VAL A 210 -1.18 13.92 26.78
N MET A 211 -2.38 14.29 27.22
CA MET A 211 -3.40 14.94 26.37
C MET A 211 -2.98 16.35 25.94
N GLU A 212 -2.36 17.11 26.83
CA GLU A 212 -1.83 18.45 26.49
C GLU A 212 -0.72 18.33 25.45
N ARG A 213 0.23 17.40 25.65
CA ARG A 213 1.31 17.15 24.71
C ARG A 213 0.76 16.68 23.36
N PHE A 214 -0.23 15.81 23.32
CA PHE A 214 -0.89 15.36 22.09
C PHE A 214 -1.49 16.53 21.30
N ARG A 215 -2.22 17.41 21.96
CA ARG A 215 -2.81 18.61 21.33
C ARG A 215 -1.76 19.63 20.89
N ALA A 216 -0.60 19.66 21.55
CA ALA A 216 0.50 20.56 21.25
C ALA A 216 1.48 20.02 20.19
N TYR A 217 1.18 18.87 19.58
CA TYR A 217 2.05 18.31 18.53
C TYR A 217 2.17 19.30 17.36
N PRO A 218 3.39 19.63 16.88
CA PRO A 218 3.62 20.73 15.92
C PRO A 218 2.87 20.59 14.59
N GLN A 219 2.49 19.37 14.20
CA GLN A 219 1.77 19.14 12.94
C GLN A 219 0.24 19.11 13.11
N VAL A 220 -0.30 19.52 14.25
CA VAL A 220 -1.75 19.64 14.46
C VAL A 220 -2.28 20.85 13.69
N ASP A 221 -3.23 20.60 12.80
CA ASP A 221 -4.00 21.64 12.08
C ASP A 221 -5.24 22.06 12.87
N LYS A 222 -5.97 21.06 13.41
CA LYS A 222 -7.22 21.29 14.16
C LYS A 222 -7.33 20.36 15.36
N ILE A 223 -7.95 20.87 16.41
CA ILE A 223 -8.39 20.09 17.56
C ILE A 223 -9.90 19.97 17.46
N LEU A 224 -10.42 18.72 17.29
CA LEU A 224 -11.85 18.47 17.18
C LEU A 224 -12.48 18.18 18.55
N ASN A 225 -11.70 17.56 19.46
CA ASN A 225 -12.12 17.28 20.83
C ASN A 225 -10.92 17.41 21.78
N ALA A 226 -11.15 18.03 22.94
CA ALA A 226 -10.14 18.30 23.96
C ALA A 226 -10.64 17.88 25.35
N GLY A 227 -10.63 16.58 25.64
CA GLY A 227 -10.94 16.04 26.97
C GLY A 227 -9.69 15.60 27.72
N ASP A 228 -9.85 15.26 28.99
CA ASP A 228 -8.75 14.88 29.90
C ASP A 228 -8.25 13.44 29.65
N THR A 229 -9.12 12.58 29.12
CA THR A 229 -8.79 11.16 28.83
C THR A 229 -9.07 10.79 27.37
N LYS A 230 -9.67 11.71 26.58
CA LYS A 230 -9.95 11.54 25.16
C LYS A 230 -9.75 12.86 24.44
N SER A 231 -8.93 12.87 23.42
CA SER A 231 -8.76 14.00 22.51
C SER A 231 -8.73 13.53 21.06
N THR A 232 -9.17 14.40 20.15
CA THR A 232 -9.17 14.16 18.71
C THR A 232 -8.52 15.34 18.03
N ILE A 233 -7.53 15.09 17.20
CA ILE A 233 -6.84 16.10 16.38
C ILE A 233 -6.94 15.73 14.90
N VAL A 234 -6.72 16.72 14.03
CA VAL A 234 -6.46 16.53 12.61
C VAL A 234 -5.07 17.08 12.32
N LEU A 235 -4.24 16.26 11.69
CA LEU A 235 -2.91 16.66 11.26
C LEU A 235 -2.98 17.53 9.99
N GLY A 236 -1.96 18.33 9.71
CA GLY A 236 -1.86 19.12 8.49
C GLY A 236 -1.97 18.33 7.18
N SER A 237 -1.79 17.00 7.24
CA SER A 237 -2.05 16.07 6.14
C SER A 237 -3.54 15.75 5.92
N GLY A 238 -4.42 16.14 6.84
CA GLY A 238 -5.84 15.76 6.87
C GLY A 238 -6.13 14.46 7.60
N LEU A 239 -5.10 13.75 8.11
CA LEU A 239 -5.30 12.51 8.88
C LEU A 239 -5.85 12.85 10.28
N GLN A 240 -7.00 12.26 10.60
CA GLN A 240 -7.56 12.33 11.95
C GLN A 240 -6.86 11.35 12.88
N VAL A 241 -6.57 11.78 14.10
CA VAL A 241 -5.99 10.94 15.16
C VAL A 241 -6.79 11.11 16.44
N ASP A 242 -7.23 10.01 16.98
CA ASP A 242 -7.90 9.90 18.29
C ASP A 242 -6.91 9.33 19.31
N LEU A 243 -6.76 9.98 20.45
CA LEU A 243 -6.02 9.45 21.59
C LEU A 243 -6.96 9.21 22.77
N ARG A 244 -6.85 8.03 23.37
CA ARG A 244 -7.55 7.65 24.61
C ARG A 244 -6.56 7.15 25.64
N VAL A 245 -6.67 7.67 26.86
CA VAL A 245 -6.00 7.11 28.03
C VAL A 245 -7.01 6.29 28.81
N VAL A 246 -6.68 5.04 29.06
CA VAL A 246 -7.56 4.08 29.76
C VAL A 246 -6.85 3.50 30.98
N PRO A 247 -7.60 3.02 31.98
CA PRO A 247 -7.06 2.30 33.13
C PRO A 247 -6.34 1.01 32.70
N ALA A 248 -5.26 0.66 33.38
CA ALA A 248 -4.46 -0.53 33.09
C ALA A 248 -5.28 -1.83 33.17
N GLU A 249 -6.27 -1.88 34.08
CA GLU A 249 -7.13 -3.04 34.30
C GLU A 249 -8.00 -3.40 33.09
N GLY A 250 -8.39 -2.38 32.29
CA GLY A 250 -9.22 -2.53 31.09
C GLY A 250 -8.44 -2.44 29.77
N TYR A 251 -7.13 -2.25 29.81
CA TYR A 251 -6.33 -1.92 28.61
C TYR A 251 -6.44 -2.95 27.48
N GLY A 252 -6.31 -4.24 27.77
CA GLY A 252 -6.42 -5.30 26.76
C GLY A 252 -7.82 -5.40 26.17
N ALA A 253 -8.87 -5.20 26.97
CA ALA A 253 -10.25 -5.16 26.47
C ALA A 253 -10.50 -3.93 25.59
N ALA A 254 -10.00 -2.75 25.98
CA ALA A 254 -10.02 -1.55 25.18
C ALA A 254 -9.24 -1.75 23.87
N LEU A 255 -8.07 -2.38 23.93
CA LEU A 255 -7.24 -2.64 22.75
C LEU A 255 -7.96 -3.58 21.76
N ILE A 256 -8.67 -4.62 22.21
CA ILE A 256 -9.52 -5.45 21.34
C ILE A 256 -10.64 -4.59 20.74
N TYR A 257 -11.34 -3.81 21.58
CA TYR A 257 -12.49 -3.01 21.15
C TYR A 257 -12.10 -2.01 20.05
N PHE A 258 -11.05 -1.22 20.27
CA PHE A 258 -10.58 -0.19 19.32
C PHE A 258 -9.81 -0.79 18.14
N THR A 259 -9.15 -1.93 18.29
CA THR A 259 -8.57 -2.65 17.16
C THR A 259 -9.64 -3.12 16.18
N GLY A 260 -10.78 -3.61 16.67
CA GLY A 260 -11.85 -4.14 15.82
C GLY A 260 -11.45 -5.48 15.14
N SER A 261 -12.03 -5.79 13.99
CA SER A 261 -13.05 -5.05 13.24
C SER A 261 -14.38 -5.02 14.00
N LYS A 262 -15.33 -4.24 13.49
CA LYS A 262 -16.70 -4.24 14.04
C LYS A 262 -17.28 -5.65 14.01
N GLU A 263 -17.12 -6.36 12.90
CA GLU A 263 -17.60 -7.72 12.67
C GLU A 263 -16.97 -8.71 13.66
N HIS A 264 -15.65 -8.60 13.87
CA HIS A 264 -14.92 -9.38 14.87
C HIS A 264 -15.47 -9.13 16.28
N ASN A 265 -15.58 -7.87 16.67
CA ASN A 265 -16.09 -7.49 17.99
C ASN A 265 -17.55 -7.94 18.23
N VAL A 266 -18.40 -7.90 17.19
CA VAL A 266 -19.78 -8.40 17.29
C VAL A 266 -19.79 -9.91 17.56
N LYS A 267 -19.00 -10.69 16.82
CA LYS A 267 -18.88 -12.14 17.01
C LYS A 267 -18.30 -12.49 18.39
N LEU A 268 -17.25 -11.78 18.82
CA LEU A 268 -16.63 -11.98 20.12
C LEU A 268 -17.60 -11.71 21.27
N ARG A 269 -18.33 -10.59 21.21
CA ARG A 269 -19.34 -10.23 22.22
C ARG A 269 -20.51 -11.22 22.25
N ARG A 270 -20.99 -11.66 21.07
CA ARG A 270 -22.03 -12.69 21.00
C ARG A 270 -21.59 -13.98 21.73
N ARG A 271 -20.34 -14.41 21.47
CA ARG A 271 -19.78 -15.59 22.14
C ARG A 271 -19.65 -15.42 23.66
N ALA A 272 -19.42 -14.20 24.15
CA ALA A 272 -19.40 -13.88 25.57
C ALA A 272 -20.82 -14.01 26.19
N VAL A 273 -21.84 -13.41 25.55
CA VAL A 273 -23.25 -13.51 26.00
C VAL A 273 -23.71 -14.97 26.11
N GLU A 274 -23.35 -15.83 25.13
CA GLU A 274 -23.62 -17.28 25.16
C GLU A 274 -23.00 -18.00 26.38
N ARG A 275 -22.10 -17.32 27.13
CA ARG A 275 -21.42 -17.81 28.34
C ARG A 275 -21.77 -17.04 29.60
N GLY A 276 -22.81 -16.19 29.52
CA GLY A 276 -23.23 -15.34 30.65
C GLY A 276 -22.22 -14.22 30.94
N LEU A 277 -21.43 -13.81 29.95
CA LEU A 277 -20.40 -12.77 30.06
C LEU A 277 -20.74 -11.57 29.20
N ARG A 278 -20.32 -10.38 29.64
CA ARG A 278 -20.39 -9.13 28.89
C ARG A 278 -18.98 -8.60 28.65
N ILE A 279 -18.63 -8.37 27.41
CA ILE A 279 -17.34 -7.74 27.00
C ILE A 279 -17.61 -6.31 26.53
N SER A 280 -16.87 -5.36 27.08
CA SER A 280 -16.83 -3.95 26.67
C SER A 280 -15.39 -3.46 26.61
N GLU A 281 -15.18 -2.18 26.24
CA GLU A 281 -13.86 -1.53 26.31
C GLU A 281 -13.29 -1.38 27.72
N TYR A 282 -14.09 -1.64 28.75
CA TYR A 282 -13.68 -1.54 30.16
C TYR A 282 -13.27 -2.90 30.76
N GLY A 283 -13.55 -4.01 30.08
CA GLY A 283 -13.23 -5.34 30.56
C GLY A 283 -14.30 -6.38 30.24
N VAL A 284 -14.15 -7.54 30.87
CA VAL A 284 -15.09 -8.65 30.86
C VAL A 284 -15.78 -8.72 32.23
N PHE A 285 -17.10 -8.86 32.22
CA PHE A 285 -17.94 -8.85 33.41
C PHE A 285 -18.92 -10.04 33.38
N ASN A 286 -19.32 -10.53 34.56
CA ASN A 286 -20.44 -11.48 34.67
C ASN A 286 -21.77 -10.75 34.39
N GLU A 287 -22.64 -11.33 33.56
CA GLU A 287 -23.93 -10.71 33.22
C GLU A 287 -24.97 -10.86 34.32
N HIS A 288 -24.79 -11.84 35.22
CA HIS A 288 -25.76 -12.20 36.27
C HIS A 288 -25.39 -11.75 37.67
N ASP A 289 -24.14 -11.36 37.92
CA ASP A 289 -23.72 -10.83 39.19
C ASP A 289 -23.96 -9.32 39.24
N GLY A 290 -24.76 -8.84 40.18
CA GLY A 290 -25.03 -7.41 40.39
C GLY A 290 -23.79 -6.58 40.76
N ASP A 291 -22.67 -7.24 41.03
CA ASP A 291 -21.36 -6.67 41.21
C ASP A 291 -20.69 -6.55 39.84
N ASN A 292 -20.48 -5.32 39.39
CA ASN A 292 -19.74 -5.02 38.15
C ASN A 292 -18.22 -5.29 38.30
N GLU A 293 -17.83 -6.43 38.87
CA GLU A 293 -16.42 -6.80 39.01
C GLU A 293 -15.85 -7.20 37.68
N CYS A 294 -14.71 -6.56 37.29
CA CYS A 294 -13.98 -6.89 36.07
C CYS A 294 -13.18 -8.18 36.28
N ILE A 295 -13.59 -9.26 35.61
CA ILE A 295 -12.95 -10.58 35.74
C ILE A 295 -11.73 -10.74 34.80
N ALA A 296 -11.64 -9.97 33.73
CA ALA A 296 -10.50 -9.91 32.82
C ALA A 296 -10.54 -8.61 31.98
N GLY A 297 -9.40 -8.09 31.63
CA GLY A 297 -9.33 -6.86 30.81
C GLY A 297 -7.94 -6.31 30.60
N ARG A 298 -6.97 -6.70 31.42
CA ARG A 298 -5.60 -6.14 31.39
C ARG A 298 -4.86 -6.48 30.11
N GLU A 299 -4.93 -7.73 29.69
CA GLU A 299 -4.30 -8.21 28.47
C GLU A 299 -5.33 -8.83 27.51
N GLU A 300 -5.10 -8.71 26.21
CA GLU A 300 -5.99 -9.28 25.19
C GLU A 300 -6.16 -10.80 25.34
N ALA A 301 -5.07 -11.50 25.66
CA ALA A 301 -5.09 -12.95 25.83
C ALA A 301 -6.05 -13.38 26.95
N ASP A 302 -6.10 -12.63 28.06
CA ASP A 302 -7.00 -12.91 29.18
C ASP A 302 -8.46 -12.77 28.74
N VAL A 303 -8.77 -11.72 27.96
CA VAL A 303 -10.13 -11.50 27.43
C VAL A 303 -10.54 -12.67 26.51
N TYR A 304 -9.68 -13.10 25.59
CA TYR A 304 -9.96 -14.24 24.71
C TYR A 304 -10.14 -15.54 25.51
N ALA A 305 -9.32 -15.76 26.56
CA ALA A 305 -9.39 -16.96 27.40
C ALA A 305 -10.74 -17.09 28.11
N THR A 306 -11.37 -15.98 28.57
CA THR A 306 -12.69 -16.02 29.22
C THR A 306 -13.77 -16.64 28.34
N VAL A 307 -13.65 -16.46 27.02
CA VAL A 307 -14.58 -17.00 26.04
C VAL A 307 -14.06 -18.27 25.34
N ARG A 308 -13.03 -18.89 25.92
CA ARG A 308 -12.39 -20.12 25.42
C ARG A 308 -11.92 -20.00 23.98
N LEU A 309 -11.16 -18.94 23.70
CA LEU A 309 -10.46 -18.72 22.45
C LEU A 309 -8.96 -18.61 22.71
N SER A 310 -8.16 -19.09 21.78
CA SER A 310 -6.76 -18.66 21.68
C SER A 310 -6.70 -17.19 21.24
N TRP A 311 -5.59 -16.52 21.57
CA TRP A 311 -5.38 -15.14 21.12
C TRP A 311 -5.36 -15.08 19.58
N ILE A 312 -6.03 -14.08 19.03
CA ILE A 312 -6.15 -13.88 17.59
C ILE A 312 -5.30 -12.69 17.18
N PRO A 313 -4.35 -12.86 16.24
CA PRO A 313 -3.55 -11.77 15.71
C PRO A 313 -4.42 -10.64 15.15
N PRO A 314 -4.07 -9.37 15.40
CA PRO A 314 -4.84 -8.21 14.93
C PRO A 314 -5.15 -8.26 13.43
N GLU A 315 -4.20 -8.69 12.61
CA GLU A 315 -4.31 -8.78 11.16
C GLU A 315 -5.45 -9.69 10.71
N MET A 316 -5.77 -10.73 11.48
CA MET A 316 -6.84 -11.68 11.17
C MET A 316 -8.23 -11.24 11.65
N ARG A 317 -8.36 -10.19 12.46
CA ARG A 317 -9.63 -9.77 13.12
C ARG A 317 -10.59 -9.08 12.16
N GLU A 318 -11.04 -9.77 11.13
CA GLU A 318 -11.97 -9.25 10.11
C GLU A 318 -13.35 -9.95 10.11
N GLY A 319 -13.62 -10.83 11.08
CA GLY A 319 -14.90 -11.58 11.19
C GLY A 319 -15.06 -12.66 10.11
N ARG A 320 -13.96 -13.21 9.57
CA ARG A 320 -13.95 -14.13 8.42
C ARG A 320 -13.63 -15.58 8.79
N GLY A 321 -14.02 -16.01 9.99
CA GLY A 321 -13.83 -17.39 10.47
C GLY A 321 -12.69 -17.56 11.47
N GLU A 322 -12.01 -16.49 11.85
CA GLU A 322 -10.91 -16.51 12.83
C GLU A 322 -11.40 -16.88 14.24
N ILE A 323 -12.61 -16.45 14.62
CA ILE A 323 -13.25 -16.81 15.91
C ILE A 323 -13.51 -18.31 15.97
N GLU A 324 -14.08 -18.88 14.90
CA GLU A 324 -14.40 -20.29 14.78
C GLU A 324 -13.12 -21.14 14.73
N ALA A 325 -12.06 -20.64 14.11
CA ALA A 325 -10.76 -21.29 14.09
C ALA A 325 -10.09 -21.29 15.47
N ALA A 326 -10.05 -20.13 16.14
CA ALA A 326 -9.48 -19.99 17.49
C ALA A 326 -10.23 -20.80 18.55
N ALA A 327 -11.50 -21.14 18.31
CA ALA A 327 -12.29 -22.01 19.19
C ALA A 327 -11.91 -23.50 19.09
N LYS A 328 -11.25 -23.90 18.01
CA LYS A 328 -10.79 -25.28 17.81
C LYS A 328 -9.40 -25.54 18.37
N GLY A 329 -8.65 -24.49 18.65
CA GLY A 329 -7.28 -24.58 19.19
C GLY A 329 -6.43 -23.37 18.83
N PRO A 330 -5.12 -23.42 19.11
CA PRO A 330 -4.19 -22.37 18.71
C PRO A 330 -4.23 -22.15 17.19
N LEU A 331 -4.22 -20.87 16.78
CA LEU A 331 -4.07 -20.53 15.35
C LEU A 331 -2.66 -20.89 14.86
N PRO A 332 -2.49 -21.22 13.58
CA PRO A 332 -1.17 -21.48 13.03
C PRO A 332 -0.30 -20.22 13.10
N GLU A 333 1.02 -20.44 13.15
CA GLU A 333 1.98 -19.35 13.11
C GLU A 333 1.94 -18.69 11.72
N LEU A 334 1.64 -17.39 11.70
CA LEU A 334 1.56 -16.62 10.47
C LEU A 334 2.96 -16.35 9.91
N ILE A 335 3.06 -16.30 8.60
CA ILE A 335 4.29 -15.97 7.88
C ILE A 335 4.94 -14.68 8.40
N ARG A 336 6.28 -14.64 8.37
CA ARG A 336 7.13 -13.50 8.73
C ARG A 336 8.03 -13.13 7.56
N VAL A 337 8.57 -11.92 7.59
CA VAL A 337 9.53 -11.46 6.55
C VAL A 337 10.77 -12.34 6.50
N GLU A 338 11.23 -12.80 7.67
CA GLU A 338 12.42 -13.64 7.83
C GLU A 338 12.25 -15.07 7.27
N ASP A 339 11.02 -15.48 6.98
CA ASP A 339 10.75 -16.78 6.36
C ASP A 339 11.04 -16.75 4.85
N LEU A 340 11.06 -15.58 4.22
CA LEU A 340 11.29 -15.42 2.80
C LEU A 340 12.76 -15.61 2.46
N ARG A 341 13.03 -16.38 1.41
CA ARG A 341 14.36 -16.75 0.93
C ARG A 341 14.70 -16.18 -0.43
N GLY A 342 13.75 -15.53 -1.07
CA GLY A 342 13.96 -14.90 -2.37
C GLY A 342 12.84 -13.95 -2.75
N ASP A 343 13.12 -13.11 -3.75
CA ASP A 343 12.19 -12.17 -4.38
C ASP A 343 12.14 -12.49 -5.89
N LEU A 344 10.95 -12.68 -6.42
CA LEU A 344 10.72 -13.26 -7.74
C LEU A 344 10.14 -12.27 -8.76
N HIS A 345 10.14 -10.97 -8.43
CA HIS A 345 9.69 -9.93 -9.33
C HIS A 345 10.43 -8.63 -9.07
N MET A 346 11.37 -8.28 -9.95
CA MET A 346 12.09 -7.01 -9.90
C MET A 346 12.69 -6.61 -11.24
N HIS A 347 12.91 -5.33 -11.40
CA HIS A 347 13.35 -4.69 -12.64
C HIS A 347 14.74 -4.08 -12.52
N SER A 348 15.45 -4.02 -13.63
CA SER A 348 16.77 -3.41 -13.74
C SER A 348 16.79 -2.25 -14.74
N THR A 349 17.95 -1.62 -14.93
CA THR A 349 18.15 -0.59 -15.94
C THR A 349 17.98 -1.09 -17.39
N TRP A 350 17.71 -2.38 -17.57
CA TRP A 350 17.36 -2.93 -18.88
C TRP A 350 15.97 -2.52 -19.34
N SER A 351 15.03 -2.34 -18.40
CA SER A 351 13.71 -1.75 -18.69
C SER A 351 13.57 -0.41 -17.97
N ASP A 352 12.74 -0.32 -16.95
CA ASP A 352 12.42 0.90 -16.20
C ASP A 352 12.90 0.90 -14.76
N GLY A 353 13.62 -0.14 -14.35
CA GLY A 353 14.35 -0.17 -13.10
C GLY A 353 15.47 0.89 -13.06
N ARG A 354 15.86 1.29 -11.88
CA ARG A 354 16.84 2.38 -11.65
C ARG A 354 18.22 1.90 -11.28
N ASN A 355 18.35 0.63 -10.95
CA ASN A 355 19.60 0.02 -10.54
C ASN A 355 20.03 -1.04 -11.56
N SER A 356 21.35 -1.20 -11.70
CA SER A 356 21.91 -2.27 -12.51
C SER A 356 21.60 -3.65 -11.91
N ILE A 357 21.72 -4.70 -12.71
CA ILE A 357 21.56 -6.08 -12.24
C ILE A 357 22.48 -6.34 -11.03
N GLU A 358 23.76 -5.93 -11.12
CA GLU A 358 24.74 -6.11 -10.05
C GLU A 358 24.33 -5.42 -8.73
N GLU A 359 23.81 -4.20 -8.81
CA GLU A 359 23.35 -3.47 -7.63
C GLU A 359 22.13 -4.15 -6.98
N MET A 360 21.18 -4.64 -7.79
CA MET A 360 20.01 -5.37 -7.30
C MET A 360 20.42 -6.69 -6.64
N VAL A 361 21.33 -7.45 -7.26
CA VAL A 361 21.88 -8.70 -6.71
C VAL A 361 22.58 -8.45 -5.37
N THR A 362 23.47 -7.45 -5.31
CA THR A 362 24.17 -7.08 -4.06
C THR A 362 23.18 -6.74 -2.96
N ALA A 363 22.11 -6.01 -3.28
CA ALA A 363 21.09 -5.62 -2.32
C ALA A 363 20.23 -6.80 -1.83
N CYS A 364 19.93 -7.77 -2.69
CA CYS A 364 19.23 -9.01 -2.34
C CYS A 364 20.11 -9.92 -1.46
N ALA A 365 21.39 -10.09 -1.82
CA ALA A 365 22.34 -10.86 -1.03
C ALA A 365 22.53 -10.25 0.38
N ALA A 366 22.60 -8.93 0.50
CA ALA A 366 22.70 -8.22 1.78
C ALA A 366 21.46 -8.44 2.68
N ARG A 367 20.29 -8.78 2.11
CA ARG A 367 19.07 -9.14 2.84
C ARG A 367 19.00 -10.64 3.20
N GLY A 368 20.01 -11.42 2.81
CA GLY A 368 20.08 -12.85 3.09
C GLY A 368 19.23 -13.71 2.17
N TYR A 369 18.83 -13.20 1.01
CA TYR A 369 18.12 -14.02 0.02
C TYR A 369 19.03 -15.08 -0.60
N GLU A 370 18.50 -16.30 -0.73
CA GLU A 370 19.21 -17.43 -1.37
C GLU A 370 19.10 -17.37 -2.90
N TYR A 371 18.00 -16.76 -3.39
CA TYR A 371 17.73 -16.63 -4.82
C TYR A 371 16.91 -15.37 -5.12
N MET A 372 17.00 -14.95 -6.37
CA MET A 372 16.25 -13.82 -6.91
C MET A 372 16.07 -13.97 -8.42
N VAL A 373 15.18 -13.19 -8.99
CA VAL A 373 15.03 -13.08 -10.44
C VAL A 373 15.42 -11.70 -10.95
N ILE A 374 15.74 -11.61 -12.24
CA ILE A 374 15.66 -10.36 -13.00
C ILE A 374 14.54 -10.57 -14.02
N SER A 375 13.48 -9.77 -13.92
CA SER A 375 12.21 -9.94 -14.63
C SER A 375 11.79 -8.69 -15.41
N ASP A 376 12.73 -8.03 -16.08
CA ASP A 376 12.46 -6.84 -16.88
C ASP A 376 11.31 -7.06 -17.88
N HIS A 377 10.62 -5.98 -18.24
CA HIS A 377 9.43 -5.99 -19.10
C HIS A 377 9.70 -6.45 -20.52
N SER A 378 8.70 -7.11 -21.16
CA SER A 378 8.68 -7.41 -22.58
C SER A 378 8.37 -6.18 -23.45
N LYS A 379 8.63 -6.27 -24.76
CA LYS A 379 8.65 -5.13 -25.71
C LYS A 379 7.33 -4.36 -25.87
N SER A 380 6.19 -4.99 -25.65
CA SER A 380 4.88 -4.33 -25.84
C SER A 380 4.66 -3.16 -24.89
N LEU A 381 5.31 -3.16 -23.74
CA LEU A 381 5.28 -2.04 -22.81
C LEU A 381 6.35 -0.99 -23.17
N ALA A 382 6.17 -0.36 -24.33
CA ALA A 382 7.15 0.58 -24.90
C ALA A 382 7.56 1.73 -23.97
N MET A 383 6.68 2.10 -23.02
CA MET A 383 6.93 3.18 -22.04
C MET A 383 8.03 2.82 -21.04
N THR A 384 8.25 1.53 -20.78
CA THR A 384 9.26 1.03 -19.83
C THR A 384 10.58 0.68 -20.51
N GLY A 385 10.68 0.81 -21.84
CA GLY A 385 11.84 0.36 -22.59
C GLY A 385 11.97 -1.17 -22.65
N GLY A 386 10.85 -1.88 -22.64
CA GLY A 386 10.77 -3.35 -22.63
C GLY A 386 11.66 -4.03 -23.67
N LEU A 387 12.09 -5.26 -23.38
CA LEU A 387 13.10 -5.98 -24.14
C LEU A 387 12.49 -6.78 -25.29
N ASP A 388 13.12 -6.69 -26.46
CA ASP A 388 12.95 -7.65 -27.53
C ASP A 388 13.93 -8.84 -27.38
N ALA A 389 13.81 -9.83 -28.25
CA ALA A 389 14.64 -11.02 -28.22
C ALA A 389 16.16 -10.72 -28.31
N TYR A 390 16.56 -9.66 -29.02
CA TYR A 390 17.97 -9.28 -29.13
C TYR A 390 18.50 -8.70 -27.81
N ARG A 391 17.79 -7.73 -27.23
CA ARG A 391 18.16 -7.12 -25.96
C ARG A 391 18.11 -8.13 -24.82
N LEU A 392 17.15 -9.05 -24.84
CA LEU A 392 17.04 -10.12 -23.85
C LEU A 392 18.27 -11.04 -23.84
N ARG A 393 18.79 -11.42 -25.02
CA ARG A 393 20.04 -12.22 -25.10
C ARG A 393 21.24 -11.45 -24.55
N LEU A 394 21.32 -10.15 -24.77
CA LEU A 394 22.39 -9.30 -24.19
C LEU A 394 22.28 -9.22 -22.67
N GLN A 395 21.07 -9.09 -22.14
CA GLN A 395 20.82 -9.11 -20.70
C GLN A 395 21.23 -10.47 -20.08
N TRP A 396 20.90 -11.59 -20.73
CA TRP A 396 21.33 -12.92 -20.24
C TRP A 396 22.86 -13.02 -20.14
N ALA A 397 23.58 -12.46 -21.09
CA ALA A 397 25.04 -12.43 -21.05
C ALA A 397 25.55 -11.60 -19.85
N GLU A 398 24.89 -10.49 -19.50
CA GLU A 398 25.22 -9.72 -18.30
C GLU A 398 24.87 -10.50 -17.03
N ILE A 399 23.69 -11.13 -16.96
CA ILE A 399 23.30 -11.97 -15.83
C ILE A 399 24.34 -13.07 -15.57
N ASP A 400 24.86 -13.73 -16.62
CA ASP A 400 25.89 -14.77 -16.47
C ASP A 400 27.21 -14.22 -15.91
N GLN A 401 27.58 -12.99 -16.32
CA GLN A 401 28.76 -12.32 -15.76
C GLN A 401 28.55 -11.96 -14.28
N VAL A 402 27.35 -11.49 -13.90
CA VAL A 402 27.01 -11.19 -12.52
C VAL A 402 26.95 -12.45 -11.68
N ARG A 403 26.34 -13.53 -12.18
CA ARG A 403 26.33 -14.86 -11.52
C ARG A 403 27.73 -15.35 -11.13
N ALA A 404 28.70 -15.14 -12.01
CA ALA A 404 30.08 -15.53 -11.75
C ALA A 404 30.74 -14.74 -10.60
N ARG A 405 30.28 -13.52 -10.34
CA ARG A 405 30.78 -12.68 -9.25
C ARG A 405 30.04 -12.86 -7.92
N HIS A 406 28.81 -13.40 -7.96
CA HIS A 406 27.92 -13.57 -6.81
C HIS A 406 27.51 -15.03 -6.59
N PRO A 407 28.46 -15.93 -6.25
CA PRO A 407 28.16 -17.35 -6.02
C PRO A 407 27.30 -17.62 -4.78
N GLU A 408 27.17 -16.63 -3.90
CA GLU A 408 26.39 -16.71 -2.66
C GLU A 408 24.87 -16.65 -2.86
N ILE A 409 24.41 -16.19 -4.03
CA ILE A 409 22.98 -16.04 -4.36
C ILE A 409 22.66 -16.63 -5.73
N ARG A 410 21.53 -17.32 -5.87
CA ARG A 410 21.06 -17.84 -7.16
C ARG A 410 20.29 -16.74 -7.92
N ILE A 411 20.81 -16.31 -9.06
CA ILE A 411 20.18 -15.31 -9.93
C ILE A 411 19.46 -16.06 -11.04
N LEU A 412 18.14 -15.93 -11.16
CA LEU A 412 17.34 -16.56 -12.19
C LEU A 412 17.05 -15.56 -13.33
N ARG A 413 17.11 -16.03 -14.56
CA ARG A 413 16.66 -15.29 -15.74
C ARG A 413 15.15 -15.37 -15.80
N ALA A 414 14.48 -14.26 -15.71
CA ALA A 414 13.04 -14.19 -15.87
C ALA A 414 12.65 -13.04 -16.83
N MET A 415 11.39 -12.93 -17.12
CA MET A 415 10.80 -11.78 -17.81
C MET A 415 9.36 -11.60 -17.36
N GLU A 416 8.96 -10.38 -17.12
CA GLU A 416 7.56 -10.01 -17.01
C GLU A 416 7.00 -9.79 -18.42
N VAL A 417 6.32 -10.84 -18.93
CA VAL A 417 5.79 -10.92 -20.28
C VAL A 417 4.35 -10.41 -20.30
N ASP A 418 4.06 -9.46 -21.17
CA ASP A 418 2.70 -8.95 -21.37
C ASP A 418 1.77 -10.02 -21.94
N ILE A 419 0.58 -10.15 -21.36
CA ILE A 419 -0.53 -10.87 -21.96
C ILE A 419 -1.19 -9.95 -22.97
N LEU A 420 -1.08 -10.25 -24.27
CA LEU A 420 -1.64 -9.45 -25.35
C LEU A 420 -3.17 -9.52 -25.38
N GLY A 421 -3.82 -8.64 -26.17
CA GLY A 421 -5.28 -8.52 -26.19
C GLY A 421 -6.02 -9.80 -26.59
N ASP A 422 -5.40 -10.69 -27.32
CA ASP A 422 -5.91 -11.99 -27.75
C ASP A 422 -5.50 -13.17 -26.84
N GLY A 423 -4.79 -12.87 -25.73
CA GLY A 423 -4.29 -13.85 -24.77
C GLY A 423 -3.01 -14.55 -25.20
N SER A 424 -2.35 -14.16 -26.29
CA SER A 424 -0.98 -14.57 -26.62
C SER A 424 0.03 -13.84 -25.75
N LEU A 425 1.26 -14.35 -25.66
CA LEU A 425 2.35 -13.77 -24.91
C LEU A 425 3.20 -12.87 -25.80
N ASP A 426 3.71 -11.77 -25.25
CA ASP A 426 4.55 -10.80 -25.96
C ASP A 426 6.02 -11.24 -26.12
N LEU A 427 6.24 -12.52 -26.35
CA LEU A 427 7.55 -13.10 -26.57
C LEU A 427 7.40 -14.40 -27.37
N GLU A 428 8.36 -14.69 -28.25
CA GLU A 428 8.40 -15.93 -29.03
C GLU A 428 8.70 -17.15 -28.14
N ASP A 429 8.10 -18.32 -28.44
CA ASP A 429 8.23 -19.57 -27.67
C ASP A 429 9.69 -19.99 -27.44
N GLU A 430 10.56 -19.80 -28.43
CA GLU A 430 11.99 -20.08 -28.30
C GLU A 430 12.66 -19.25 -27.19
N MET A 431 12.23 -18.00 -27.03
CA MET A 431 12.78 -17.12 -26.01
C MET A 431 12.16 -17.43 -24.62
N LEU A 432 10.86 -17.77 -24.59
CA LEU A 432 10.19 -18.22 -23.36
C LEU A 432 10.89 -19.46 -22.78
N ALA A 433 11.17 -20.46 -23.63
CA ALA A 433 11.89 -21.68 -23.23
C ALA A 433 13.34 -21.44 -22.77
N GLY A 434 13.92 -20.30 -23.08
CA GLY A 434 15.26 -19.90 -22.62
C GLY A 434 15.30 -19.21 -21.25
N LEU A 435 14.14 -18.89 -20.66
CA LEU A 435 14.01 -18.31 -19.33
C LEU A 435 13.99 -19.39 -18.25
N ASP A 436 14.49 -19.05 -17.06
CA ASP A 436 14.37 -19.89 -15.87
C ASP A 436 12.94 -19.82 -15.31
N LEU A 437 12.30 -18.62 -15.36
CA LEU A 437 10.90 -18.38 -14.96
C LEU A 437 10.24 -17.38 -15.92
N VAL A 438 9.01 -17.68 -16.31
CA VAL A 438 8.15 -16.78 -17.11
C VAL A 438 7.06 -16.23 -16.21
N LEU A 439 7.10 -14.92 -16.00
CA LEU A 439 6.09 -14.15 -15.31
C LEU A 439 5.14 -13.56 -16.37
N VAL A 440 3.83 -13.58 -16.12
CA VAL A 440 2.86 -12.97 -17.05
C VAL A 440 1.98 -11.97 -16.34
N SER A 441 1.65 -10.88 -17.03
CA SER A 441 0.91 -9.76 -16.45
C SER A 441 0.00 -9.04 -17.43
N LEU A 442 -0.93 -8.23 -16.89
CA LEU A 442 -1.85 -7.39 -17.64
C LEU A 442 -1.43 -5.93 -17.53
N HIS A 443 -0.97 -5.31 -18.65
CA HIS A 443 -0.63 -3.88 -18.70
C HIS A 443 -1.48 -3.07 -19.69
N SER A 444 -2.37 -3.72 -20.42
CA SER A 444 -3.20 -3.08 -21.45
C SER A 444 -4.62 -3.66 -21.48
N ARG A 445 -5.52 -2.97 -22.20
CA ARG A 445 -6.90 -3.47 -22.41
C ARG A 445 -7.65 -3.78 -21.11
N PHE A 446 -7.53 -2.90 -20.11
CA PHE A 446 -8.19 -3.06 -18.80
C PHE A 446 -9.73 -2.92 -18.87
N ASP A 447 -10.27 -2.45 -19.98
CA ASP A 447 -11.67 -2.16 -20.26
C ASP A 447 -12.40 -3.25 -21.07
N LEU A 448 -11.74 -4.38 -21.31
CA LEU A 448 -12.41 -5.52 -21.96
C LEU A 448 -13.54 -6.06 -21.09
N PRO A 449 -14.63 -6.61 -21.69
CA PRO A 449 -15.66 -7.34 -20.97
C PRO A 449 -15.07 -8.47 -20.13
N ALA A 450 -15.71 -8.77 -18.98
CA ALA A 450 -15.21 -9.73 -18.00
C ALA A 450 -14.96 -11.14 -18.57
N ASP A 451 -15.84 -11.60 -19.47
CA ASP A 451 -15.71 -12.88 -20.17
C ASP A 451 -14.48 -12.92 -21.07
N GLN A 452 -14.28 -11.88 -21.89
CA GLN A 452 -13.12 -11.76 -22.77
C GLN A 452 -11.81 -11.63 -21.98
N GLN A 453 -11.84 -10.88 -20.88
CA GLN A 453 -10.68 -10.74 -20.01
C GLN A 453 -10.33 -12.06 -19.33
N THR A 454 -11.33 -12.83 -18.89
CA THR A 454 -11.15 -14.16 -18.32
C THR A 454 -10.54 -15.12 -19.35
N GLU A 455 -11.11 -15.19 -20.57
CA GLU A 455 -10.61 -16.05 -21.65
C GLU A 455 -9.16 -15.70 -22.02
N ARG A 456 -8.86 -14.39 -22.13
CA ARG A 456 -7.52 -13.86 -22.38
C ARG A 456 -6.50 -14.38 -21.36
N VAL A 457 -6.80 -14.29 -20.06
CA VAL A 457 -5.91 -14.76 -19.00
C VAL A 457 -5.81 -16.29 -19.01
N LEU A 458 -6.91 -17.01 -19.12
CA LEU A 458 -6.91 -18.48 -19.16
C LEU A 458 -6.06 -19.03 -20.31
N LYS A 459 -6.10 -18.39 -21.48
CA LYS A 459 -5.26 -18.74 -22.62
C LYS A 459 -3.78 -18.56 -22.31
N ALA A 460 -3.40 -17.41 -21.73
CA ALA A 460 -2.02 -17.12 -21.34
C ALA A 460 -1.50 -18.13 -20.29
N LEU A 461 -2.27 -18.41 -19.23
CA LEU A 461 -1.88 -19.37 -18.18
C LEU A 461 -1.74 -20.80 -18.71
N SER A 462 -2.41 -21.13 -19.82
CA SER A 462 -2.33 -22.45 -20.44
C SER A 462 -1.03 -22.69 -21.23
N HIS A 463 -0.23 -21.64 -21.43
CA HIS A 463 1.09 -21.79 -22.05
C HIS A 463 2.04 -22.60 -21.14
N PRO A 464 2.76 -23.60 -21.64
CA PRO A 464 3.55 -24.51 -20.82
C PRO A 464 4.69 -23.83 -20.05
N GLU A 465 5.26 -22.77 -20.57
CA GLU A 465 6.40 -22.09 -19.96
C GLU A 465 5.99 -21.09 -18.86
N VAL A 466 4.70 -20.74 -18.70
CA VAL A 466 4.25 -19.76 -17.72
C VAL A 466 4.32 -20.32 -16.30
N ASN A 467 5.05 -19.62 -15.42
CA ASN A 467 5.26 -20.04 -14.02
C ASN A 467 4.50 -19.18 -13.02
N ILE A 468 4.40 -17.87 -13.23
CA ILE A 468 3.81 -16.92 -12.26
C ILE A 468 2.84 -15.98 -12.98
N PHE A 469 1.66 -15.76 -12.38
CA PHE A 469 0.71 -14.71 -12.79
C PHE A 469 0.87 -13.51 -11.85
N CYS A 470 1.46 -12.43 -12.36
CA CYS A 470 1.82 -11.25 -11.59
C CYS A 470 0.67 -10.28 -11.44
N HIS A 471 0.60 -9.60 -10.27
CA HIS A 471 -0.44 -8.61 -9.89
C HIS A 471 -1.78 -8.86 -10.60
N PRO A 472 -2.42 -10.01 -10.30
CA PRO A 472 -3.46 -10.63 -11.13
C PRO A 472 -4.65 -9.74 -11.46
N THR A 473 -5.02 -8.83 -10.57
CA THR A 473 -6.17 -7.94 -10.79
C THR A 473 -5.79 -6.61 -11.42
N ALA A 474 -4.49 -6.35 -11.63
CA ALA A 474 -3.94 -5.11 -12.16
C ALA A 474 -4.47 -3.84 -11.46
N ARG A 475 -4.95 -3.95 -10.21
CA ARG A 475 -5.49 -2.83 -9.44
C ARG A 475 -4.41 -1.83 -9.05
N LEU A 476 -4.81 -0.58 -8.85
CA LEU A 476 -4.03 0.44 -8.16
C LEU A 476 -4.91 1.05 -7.07
N ILE A 477 -4.56 0.84 -5.81
CA ILE A 477 -5.35 1.28 -4.66
C ILE A 477 -5.55 2.80 -4.73
N ASN A 478 -6.78 3.26 -4.55
CA ASN A 478 -7.23 4.66 -4.69
C ASN A 478 -7.07 5.27 -6.11
N ARG A 479 -6.64 4.50 -7.14
CA ARG A 479 -6.38 5.05 -8.48
C ARG A 479 -7.06 4.27 -9.60
N ARG A 480 -7.02 2.94 -9.59
CA ARG A 480 -7.59 2.07 -10.62
C ARG A 480 -8.25 0.86 -9.99
N LYS A 481 -9.51 0.64 -10.33
CA LYS A 481 -10.24 -0.56 -9.89
C LYS A 481 -9.58 -1.82 -10.44
N PRO A 482 -9.76 -2.97 -9.75
CA PRO A 482 -9.40 -4.27 -10.33
C PRO A 482 -10.03 -4.45 -11.71
N VAL A 483 -9.32 -5.13 -12.59
CA VAL A 483 -9.87 -5.56 -13.88
C VAL A 483 -11.02 -6.53 -13.63
N GLU A 484 -12.12 -6.34 -14.36
CA GLU A 484 -13.29 -7.21 -14.25
C GLU A 484 -13.02 -8.55 -14.97
N MET A 485 -13.01 -9.65 -14.21
CA MET A 485 -12.81 -11.01 -14.70
C MET A 485 -13.31 -12.03 -13.67
N ASP A 486 -13.54 -13.27 -14.08
CA ASP A 486 -13.84 -14.39 -13.19
C ASP A 486 -12.56 -14.89 -12.51
N LEU A 487 -12.20 -14.22 -11.41
CA LEU A 487 -10.99 -14.54 -10.66
C LEU A 487 -11.06 -15.94 -10.01
N ASP A 488 -12.23 -16.43 -9.61
CA ASP A 488 -12.38 -17.79 -9.05
C ASP A 488 -11.99 -18.84 -10.10
N LEU A 489 -12.52 -18.72 -11.32
CA LEU A 489 -12.19 -19.60 -12.43
C LEU A 489 -10.69 -19.54 -12.78
N ILE A 490 -10.11 -18.34 -12.80
CA ILE A 490 -8.67 -18.14 -13.09
C ILE A 490 -7.81 -18.80 -12.02
N LEU A 491 -8.13 -18.61 -10.73
CA LEU A 491 -7.37 -19.22 -9.63
C LEU A 491 -7.47 -20.75 -9.64
N ARG A 492 -8.67 -21.32 -9.90
CA ARG A 492 -8.81 -22.76 -10.10
C ARG A 492 -7.93 -23.28 -11.22
N ARG A 493 -7.93 -22.57 -12.34
CA ARG A 493 -7.10 -22.97 -13.48
C ARG A 493 -5.62 -22.83 -13.20
N ALA A 494 -5.20 -21.77 -12.51
CA ALA A 494 -3.81 -21.61 -12.06
C ALA A 494 -3.37 -22.78 -11.15
N ALA A 495 -4.20 -23.17 -10.19
CA ALA A 495 -3.94 -24.33 -9.31
C ALA A 495 -3.82 -25.64 -10.12
N GLU A 496 -4.74 -25.90 -11.06
CA GLU A 496 -4.71 -27.08 -11.93
C GLU A 496 -3.45 -27.15 -12.80
N LEU A 497 -3.02 -26.02 -13.32
CA LEU A 497 -1.86 -25.90 -14.19
C LEU A 497 -0.53 -25.81 -13.40
N GLY A 498 -0.60 -25.65 -12.07
CA GLY A 498 0.58 -25.44 -11.24
C GLY A 498 1.24 -24.06 -11.43
N VAL A 499 0.52 -23.08 -12.01
CA VAL A 499 0.96 -21.69 -12.11
C VAL A 499 0.82 -21.03 -10.74
N ALA A 500 1.89 -20.38 -10.27
CA ALA A 500 1.84 -19.59 -9.04
C ALA A 500 1.11 -18.27 -9.26
N VAL A 501 0.45 -17.78 -8.22
CA VAL A 501 -0.17 -16.45 -8.20
C VAL A 501 0.60 -15.52 -7.29
N GLU A 502 0.86 -14.32 -7.78
CA GLU A 502 1.61 -13.31 -7.03
C GLU A 502 0.76 -12.63 -5.96
N LEU A 503 1.39 -12.37 -4.84
CA LEU A 503 1.07 -11.27 -3.96
C LEU A 503 2.12 -10.17 -4.13
N ASN A 504 1.83 -9.19 -4.97
CA ASN A 504 2.66 -8.02 -5.18
C ASN A 504 2.68 -7.13 -3.93
N SER A 505 3.87 -6.91 -3.39
CA SER A 505 4.07 -6.17 -2.13
C SER A 505 4.03 -4.66 -2.28
N SER A 506 3.95 -4.12 -3.50
CA SER A 506 3.83 -2.69 -3.71
C SER A 506 2.59 -2.15 -2.99
N PRO A 507 2.72 -1.19 -2.06
CA PRO A 507 1.58 -0.63 -1.32
C PRO A 507 0.53 0.05 -2.21
N ASN A 508 0.89 0.38 -3.44
CA ASN A 508 -0.05 0.90 -4.43
C ASN A 508 -0.93 -0.21 -5.03
N ARG A 509 -0.51 -1.48 -4.91
CA ARG A 509 -1.19 -2.65 -5.47
C ARG A 509 -1.72 -3.59 -4.40
N LEU A 510 -0.83 -4.18 -3.57
CA LEU A 510 -1.10 -5.31 -2.66
C LEU A 510 -2.03 -6.34 -3.32
N ASP A 511 -1.59 -6.84 -4.46
CA ASP A 511 -2.36 -7.64 -5.40
C ASP A 511 -1.72 -9.05 -5.54
N LEU A 512 -2.36 -10.06 -5.05
CA LEU A 512 -3.75 -10.23 -4.62
C LEU A 512 -4.04 -9.59 -3.24
N LYS A 513 -5.26 -9.08 -3.07
CA LYS A 513 -5.74 -8.65 -1.75
C LYS A 513 -6.00 -9.84 -0.80
N ASP A 514 -6.10 -9.57 0.51
CA ASP A 514 -6.29 -10.55 1.58
C ASP A 514 -7.42 -11.57 1.34
N THR A 515 -8.57 -11.13 0.82
CA THR A 515 -9.71 -12.02 0.53
C THR A 515 -9.44 -12.96 -0.64
N HIS A 516 -8.73 -12.49 -1.66
CA HIS A 516 -8.37 -13.31 -2.83
C HIS A 516 -7.23 -14.28 -2.51
N LEU A 517 -6.28 -13.88 -1.65
CA LEU A 517 -5.24 -14.78 -1.13
C LEU A 517 -5.84 -15.93 -0.32
N LYS A 518 -6.84 -15.62 0.53
CA LYS A 518 -7.55 -16.67 1.25
C LYS A 518 -8.23 -17.66 0.29
N LEU A 519 -8.89 -17.16 -0.76
CA LEU A 519 -9.49 -17.99 -1.80
C LEU A 519 -8.42 -18.80 -2.54
N ALA A 520 -7.30 -18.18 -2.96
CA ALA A 520 -6.20 -18.86 -3.63
C ALA A 520 -5.65 -20.03 -2.80
N ARG A 521 -5.45 -19.83 -1.48
CA ARG A 521 -5.05 -20.89 -0.56
C ARG A 521 -6.10 -22.01 -0.47
N GLU A 522 -7.38 -21.66 -0.35
CA GLU A 522 -8.49 -22.65 -0.28
C GLU A 522 -8.59 -23.48 -1.56
N LEU A 523 -8.23 -22.92 -2.71
CA LEU A 523 -8.19 -23.60 -4.01
C LEU A 523 -6.87 -24.37 -4.25
N GLY A 524 -5.89 -24.27 -3.36
CA GLY A 524 -4.59 -24.96 -3.49
C GLY A 524 -3.64 -24.30 -4.48
N CYS A 525 -3.81 -23.00 -4.77
CA CYS A 525 -2.85 -22.27 -5.58
C CYS A 525 -1.49 -22.17 -4.89
N LYS A 526 -0.43 -22.26 -5.67
CA LYS A 526 0.90 -21.81 -5.25
C LYS A 526 0.88 -20.29 -5.12
N VAL A 527 1.37 -19.74 -4.00
CA VAL A 527 1.45 -18.30 -3.79
C VAL A 527 2.92 -17.90 -3.69
N VAL A 528 3.29 -16.80 -4.34
CA VAL A 528 4.59 -16.12 -4.19
C VAL A 528 4.37 -14.70 -3.67
N ILE A 529 5.31 -14.18 -2.88
CA ILE A 529 5.28 -12.80 -2.38
C ILE A 529 6.48 -12.07 -2.95
N ASP A 530 6.24 -11.03 -3.74
CA ASP A 530 7.27 -10.34 -4.52
C ASP A 530 7.13 -8.83 -4.40
N THR A 531 8.22 -8.11 -4.64
CA THR A 531 8.24 -6.66 -4.44
C THR A 531 7.83 -5.87 -5.67
N ASP A 532 8.04 -6.39 -6.88
CA ASP A 532 7.94 -5.62 -8.13
C ASP A 532 8.88 -4.39 -8.07
N ALA A 533 10.08 -4.63 -7.50
CA ALA A 533 11.02 -3.57 -7.17
C ALA A 533 11.69 -3.01 -8.43
N HIS A 534 11.59 -1.69 -8.59
CA HIS A 534 12.28 -0.92 -9.64
C HIS A 534 13.52 -0.19 -9.11
N ARG A 535 13.82 -0.33 -7.83
CA ARG A 535 15.01 0.22 -7.15
C ARG A 535 15.28 -0.52 -5.84
N ILE A 536 16.53 -0.47 -5.39
CA ILE A 536 16.99 -1.15 -4.17
C ILE A 536 16.11 -0.87 -2.94
N GLY A 537 15.68 0.39 -2.75
CA GLY A 537 14.84 0.75 -1.58
C GLY A 537 13.44 0.15 -1.63
N GLU A 538 12.97 -0.34 -2.76
CA GLU A 538 11.67 -0.99 -2.90
C GLU A 538 11.68 -2.46 -2.49
N LEU A 539 12.85 -3.09 -2.38
CA LEU A 539 13.00 -4.42 -1.78
C LEU A 539 12.45 -4.47 -0.33
N ASP A 540 12.47 -3.34 0.38
CA ASP A 540 11.92 -3.24 1.75
C ASP A 540 10.38 -3.22 1.77
N LEU A 541 9.72 -3.12 0.61
CA LEU A 541 8.27 -3.23 0.47
C LEU A 541 7.76 -4.65 0.75
N MET A 542 8.63 -5.65 0.71
CA MET A 542 8.32 -7.04 1.02
C MET A 542 7.49 -7.20 2.29
N ARG A 543 7.74 -6.38 3.31
CA ARG A 543 6.99 -6.39 4.58
C ARG A 543 5.48 -6.16 4.40
N TYR A 544 5.06 -5.34 3.43
CA TYR A 544 3.64 -5.07 3.18
C TYR A 544 2.93 -6.26 2.54
N GLY A 545 3.62 -6.99 1.66
CA GLY A 545 3.13 -8.26 1.13
C GLY A 545 2.97 -9.30 2.24
N VAL A 546 3.96 -9.43 3.12
CA VAL A 546 3.88 -10.34 4.27
C VAL A 546 2.71 -9.95 5.20
N GLU A 547 2.53 -8.66 5.51
CA GLU A 547 1.40 -8.17 6.30
C GLU A 547 0.05 -8.51 5.65
N GLN A 548 -0.05 -8.38 4.32
CA GLN A 548 -1.24 -8.75 3.56
C GLN A 548 -1.48 -10.28 3.58
N ALA A 549 -0.43 -11.09 3.47
CA ALA A 549 -0.50 -12.54 3.62
C ALA A 549 -0.98 -12.96 5.02
N ARG A 550 -0.47 -12.31 6.08
CA ARG A 550 -0.91 -12.49 7.48
C ARG A 550 -2.40 -12.17 7.65
N ARG A 551 -2.90 -11.13 6.98
CA ARG A 551 -4.33 -10.79 6.96
C ARG A 551 -5.20 -11.89 6.33
N ALA A 552 -4.66 -12.59 5.34
CA ALA A 552 -5.30 -13.76 4.72
C ALA A 552 -5.14 -15.05 5.57
N GLY A 553 -4.33 -15.00 6.64
CA GLY A 553 -4.04 -16.14 7.50
C GLY A 553 -3.04 -17.13 6.90
N LEU A 554 -2.14 -16.67 6.01
CA LEU A 554 -1.11 -17.51 5.41
C LEU A 554 0.02 -17.79 6.40
N THR A 555 0.56 -19.00 6.29
CA THR A 555 1.76 -19.47 6.98
C THR A 555 2.94 -19.54 6.01
N ALA A 556 4.16 -19.76 6.52
CA ALA A 556 5.32 -20.01 5.65
C ALA A 556 5.09 -21.20 4.70
N GLY A 557 4.32 -22.22 5.12
CA GLY A 557 4.01 -23.38 4.29
C GLY A 557 3.08 -23.09 3.09
N ASP A 558 2.38 -21.96 3.10
CA ASP A 558 1.48 -21.56 2.02
C ASP A 558 2.20 -20.75 0.92
N VAL A 559 3.47 -20.34 1.14
CA VAL A 559 4.20 -19.41 0.28
C VAL A 559 5.45 -20.08 -0.30
N MET A 560 5.58 -20.04 -1.62
CA MET A 560 6.62 -20.79 -2.34
C MET A 560 8.03 -20.26 -2.10
N ASN A 561 8.20 -18.95 -2.05
CA ASN A 561 9.52 -18.33 -1.85
C ASN A 561 9.99 -18.27 -0.38
N THR A 562 9.36 -19.04 0.49
CA THR A 562 9.90 -19.45 1.80
C THR A 562 10.72 -20.75 1.73
N LEU A 563 10.60 -21.49 0.62
CA LEU A 563 11.30 -22.76 0.45
C LEU A 563 12.78 -22.54 0.16
N PRO A 564 13.68 -23.42 0.64
CA PRO A 564 15.06 -23.46 0.15
C PRO A 564 15.11 -23.65 -1.36
N PHE A 565 16.13 -23.09 -2.02
CA PHE A 565 16.20 -22.99 -3.48
C PHE A 565 15.86 -24.31 -4.20
N GLU A 566 16.46 -25.43 -3.82
CA GLU A 566 16.24 -26.72 -4.50
C GLU A 566 14.78 -27.19 -4.45
N LYS A 567 14.09 -26.95 -3.32
CA LYS A 567 12.67 -27.29 -3.17
C LYS A 567 11.78 -26.30 -3.93
N PHE A 568 12.12 -25.02 -3.86
CA PHE A 568 11.45 -23.98 -4.64
C PHE A 568 11.54 -24.29 -6.12
N TRP A 569 12.77 -24.55 -6.62
CA TRP A 569 13.01 -24.85 -8.04
C TRP A 569 12.21 -26.05 -8.51
N ALA A 570 12.29 -27.16 -7.79
CA ALA A 570 11.53 -28.38 -8.12
C ALA A 570 10.00 -28.13 -8.13
N ALA A 571 9.51 -27.28 -7.23
CA ALA A 571 8.09 -26.97 -7.15
C ALA A 571 7.61 -26.01 -8.25
N MET A 572 8.49 -25.18 -8.81
CA MET A 572 8.16 -24.24 -9.90
C MET A 572 8.25 -24.86 -11.29
N GLN A 573 8.90 -26.02 -11.44
CA GLN A 573 8.89 -26.79 -12.70
C GLN A 573 7.49 -27.33 -12.97
N ARG A 574 7.01 -27.25 -14.24
CA ARG A 574 5.68 -27.67 -14.69
C ARG A 574 5.76 -28.90 -15.57
#